data_4209270f479352bc1a8deff3d90dcc4d
#
_entry.id   4209270f479352bc1a8deff3d90dcc4d
#
_cell.length_a   1.000
_cell.length_b   1.000
_cell.length_c   1.000
_cell.angle_alpha   90.00
_cell.angle_beta   90.00
_cell.angle_gamma   90.00
#
_symmetry.space_group_name_H-M   'P 1'
#
loop_
_entity.id
_entity.type
_entity.pdbx_description
1 polymer ?
#
loop_
_entity_poly.entity_id
_entity_poly.type
_entity_poly.pdbx_seq_one_letter_code
_entity_poly.pdbx_strand_id
1 'polypeptide(L)'
;MGAGFMGFNRNKRSLALDLKHPDSRPVLAQLVAGADAVVHNMRPRAAEPLGLAYAQLARIRPDLVYAFAAGYDQSGPNANEPAYDDIIQAASGVAALNANALGEPRYLSTILCDKVGGLHLAIAIATGLAHRARTGQGCCIEAPMFESTVAFLMSEQLGGETFVPALGPTGYDRLAAPNRRPYATRDGHMAILPYNGTHWAAFFEMIGRAELAHSPQVQDPVLRSQCVDSLY
;
A
#
# COMPACT_ATOMS: atom_id res chain seq x y z
N MET A 1 14.43 -18.75 14.64
CA MET A 1 13.38 -17.84 14.12
C MET A 1 13.99 -16.45 13.91
N GLY A 2 13.73 -15.81 12.77
CA GLY A 2 14.24 -14.47 12.50
C GLY A 2 13.39 -13.39 13.18
N ALA A 3 13.97 -12.19 13.39
CA ALA A 3 13.29 -11.04 14.01
C ALA A 3 12.00 -10.63 13.27
N GLY A 4 12.00 -10.67 11.92
CA GLY A 4 10.81 -10.41 11.11
C GLY A 4 9.67 -11.36 11.41
N PHE A 5 9.94 -12.65 11.52
CA PHE A 5 8.93 -13.64 11.88
C PHE A 5 8.27 -13.31 13.24
N MET A 6 9.06 -12.95 14.23
CA MET A 6 8.54 -12.58 15.56
C MET A 6 7.68 -11.32 15.51
N GLY A 7 8.08 -10.33 14.71
CA GLY A 7 7.33 -9.08 14.51
C GLY A 7 5.96 -9.28 13.88
N PHE A 8 5.89 -10.10 12.82
CA PHE A 8 4.66 -10.31 12.06
C PHE A 8 3.73 -11.39 12.59
N ASN A 9 4.19 -12.24 13.54
CA ASN A 9 3.40 -13.37 14.01
C ASN A 9 2.96 -13.27 15.49
N ARG A 10 2.92 -12.07 16.05
CA ARG A 10 2.38 -11.86 17.40
C ARG A 10 0.91 -12.29 17.48
N ASN A 11 0.53 -12.87 18.63
CA ASN A 11 -0.82 -13.37 18.94
C ASN A 11 -1.29 -14.51 18.02
N LYS A 12 -0.37 -15.17 17.28
CA LYS A 12 -0.69 -16.33 16.45
C LYS A 12 -0.32 -17.62 17.17
N ARG A 13 -1.14 -18.64 17.00
CA ARG A 13 -0.80 -20.03 17.35
C ARG A 13 -0.21 -20.70 16.12
N SER A 14 0.78 -21.56 16.31
CA SER A 14 1.43 -22.29 15.22
C SER A 14 1.00 -23.74 15.20
N LEU A 15 0.76 -24.26 14.01
CA LEU A 15 0.56 -25.67 13.73
C LEU A 15 1.43 -26.06 12.53
N ALA A 16 2.29 -27.07 12.71
CA ALA A 16 3.03 -27.65 11.59
C ALA A 16 2.19 -28.79 10.99
N LEU A 17 1.85 -28.67 9.70
CA LEU A 17 1.03 -29.63 8.98
C LEU A 17 1.55 -29.76 7.54
N ASP A 18 1.88 -31.00 7.12
CA ASP A 18 2.19 -31.26 5.71
C ASP A 18 0.88 -31.37 4.91
N LEU A 19 0.49 -30.31 4.24
CA LEU A 19 -0.75 -30.26 3.45
C LEU A 19 -0.74 -31.19 2.22
N LYS A 20 0.41 -31.75 1.85
CA LYS A 20 0.52 -32.76 0.78
C LYS A 20 0.20 -34.16 1.28
N HIS A 21 0.34 -34.39 2.58
CA HIS A 21 0.05 -35.70 3.16
C HIS A 21 -1.47 -35.93 3.23
N PRO A 22 -2.00 -37.12 2.83
CA PRO A 22 -3.44 -37.38 2.84
C PRO A 22 -4.11 -37.16 4.20
N ASP A 23 -3.45 -37.54 5.29
CA ASP A 23 -3.98 -37.42 6.65
C ASP A 23 -4.10 -35.97 7.13
N SER A 24 -3.53 -35.01 6.41
CA SER A 24 -3.70 -33.60 6.72
C SER A 24 -5.11 -33.08 6.39
N ARG A 25 -5.81 -33.71 5.46
CA ARG A 25 -7.13 -33.27 4.99
C ARG A 25 -8.20 -33.22 6.10
N PRO A 26 -8.36 -34.26 6.93
CA PRO A 26 -9.29 -34.19 8.07
C PRO A 26 -8.93 -33.09 9.07
N VAL A 27 -7.64 -32.89 9.34
CA VAL A 27 -7.18 -31.84 10.25
C VAL A 27 -7.50 -30.45 9.68
N LEU A 28 -7.19 -30.22 8.40
CA LEU A 28 -7.54 -28.98 7.71
C LEU A 28 -9.06 -28.73 7.74
N ALA A 29 -9.86 -29.75 7.47
CA ALA A 29 -11.31 -29.63 7.50
C ALA A 29 -11.84 -29.22 8.90
N GLN A 30 -11.31 -29.80 9.96
CA GLN A 30 -11.67 -29.41 11.34
C GLN A 30 -11.29 -27.96 11.65
N LEU A 31 -10.11 -27.52 11.21
CA LEU A 31 -9.68 -26.12 11.38
C LEU A 31 -10.60 -25.16 10.65
N VAL A 32 -10.93 -25.46 9.40
CA VAL A 32 -11.80 -24.63 8.57
C VAL A 32 -13.22 -24.57 9.11
N ALA A 33 -13.76 -25.70 9.60
CA ALA A 33 -15.09 -25.74 10.20
C ALA A 33 -15.22 -24.81 11.43
N GLY A 34 -14.11 -24.61 12.18
CA GLY A 34 -14.06 -23.72 13.34
C GLY A 34 -13.59 -22.29 13.03
N ALA A 35 -13.14 -22.00 11.79
CA ALA A 35 -12.54 -20.72 11.47
C ALA A 35 -13.56 -19.73 10.93
N ASP A 36 -13.54 -18.47 11.37
CA ASP A 36 -14.38 -17.40 10.81
C ASP A 36 -13.88 -16.91 9.47
N ALA A 37 -12.57 -16.95 9.27
CA ALA A 37 -11.94 -16.62 8.02
C ALA A 37 -10.75 -17.53 7.73
N VAL A 38 -10.49 -17.78 6.46
CA VAL A 38 -9.24 -18.40 5.98
C VAL A 38 -8.51 -17.38 5.13
N VAL A 39 -7.20 -17.23 5.42
CA VAL A 39 -6.35 -16.29 4.71
C VAL A 39 -5.04 -16.95 4.30
N HIS A 40 -4.58 -16.65 3.08
CA HIS A 40 -3.27 -17.09 2.60
C HIS A 40 -2.72 -16.15 1.51
N ASN A 41 -1.44 -16.33 1.16
CA ASN A 41 -0.77 -15.62 0.06
C ASN A 41 -0.26 -16.59 -1.01
N MET A 42 -0.85 -17.76 -1.12
CA MET A 42 -0.49 -18.76 -2.13
C MET A 42 -1.18 -18.44 -3.44
N ARG A 43 -0.46 -18.61 -4.56
CA ARG A 43 -1.07 -18.54 -5.89
C ARG A 43 -2.19 -19.59 -6.00
N PRO A 44 -3.31 -19.31 -6.67
CA PRO A 44 -4.42 -20.25 -6.79
C PRO A 44 -4.01 -21.64 -7.28
N ARG A 45 -3.11 -21.70 -8.27
CA ARG A 45 -2.53 -22.96 -8.78
C ARG A 45 -1.81 -23.80 -7.71
N ALA A 46 -1.23 -23.15 -6.70
CA ALA A 46 -0.55 -23.83 -5.61
C ALA A 46 -1.51 -24.17 -4.46
N ALA A 47 -2.54 -23.36 -4.24
CA ALA A 47 -3.53 -23.56 -3.20
C ALA A 47 -4.50 -24.73 -3.51
N GLU A 48 -4.94 -24.86 -4.75
CA GLU A 48 -5.93 -25.84 -5.18
C GLU A 48 -5.51 -27.30 -4.93
N PRO A 49 -4.31 -27.79 -5.32
CA PRO A 49 -3.86 -29.14 -5.01
C PRO A 49 -3.75 -29.43 -3.52
N LEU A 50 -3.55 -28.39 -2.70
CA LEU A 50 -3.44 -28.48 -1.25
C LEU A 50 -4.80 -28.49 -0.55
N GLY A 51 -5.91 -28.36 -1.30
CA GLY A 51 -7.27 -28.30 -0.75
C GLY A 51 -7.62 -26.94 -0.16
N LEU A 52 -6.92 -25.89 -0.53
CA LEU A 52 -7.11 -24.54 -0.02
C LEU A 52 -7.88 -23.63 -0.98
N ALA A 53 -8.41 -24.14 -2.11
CA ALA A 53 -9.25 -23.34 -2.98
C ALA A 53 -10.59 -23.00 -2.31
N TYR A 54 -11.11 -21.79 -2.56
CA TYR A 54 -12.39 -21.34 -1.98
C TYR A 54 -13.52 -22.35 -2.17
N ALA A 55 -13.70 -22.87 -3.41
CA ALA A 55 -14.75 -23.82 -3.69
C ALA A 55 -14.64 -25.14 -2.88
N GLN A 56 -13.45 -25.52 -2.47
CA GLN A 56 -13.21 -26.69 -1.60
C GLN A 56 -13.57 -26.39 -0.15
N LEU A 57 -13.13 -25.23 0.35
CA LEU A 57 -13.33 -24.82 1.74
C LEU A 57 -14.77 -24.39 2.03
N ALA A 58 -15.45 -23.77 1.05
CA ALA A 58 -16.86 -23.39 1.17
C ALA A 58 -17.82 -24.59 1.27
N ARG A 59 -17.40 -25.79 0.83
CA ARG A 59 -18.16 -27.03 1.05
C ARG A 59 -18.10 -27.47 2.51
N ILE A 60 -17.04 -27.13 3.23
CA ILE A 60 -16.87 -27.43 4.67
C ILE A 60 -17.60 -26.38 5.49
N ARG A 61 -17.46 -25.11 5.12
CA ARG A 61 -18.09 -23.98 5.80
C ARG A 61 -18.68 -23.00 4.77
N PRO A 62 -20.00 -23.09 4.48
CA PRO A 62 -20.65 -22.27 3.44
C PRO A 62 -20.63 -20.76 3.70
N ASP A 63 -20.58 -20.34 4.97
CA ASP A 63 -20.49 -18.95 5.40
C ASP A 63 -19.04 -18.44 5.60
N LEU A 64 -18.05 -19.19 5.10
CA LEU A 64 -16.64 -18.85 5.27
C LEU A 64 -16.30 -17.52 4.60
N VAL A 65 -15.60 -16.66 5.32
CA VAL A 65 -14.87 -15.52 4.73
C VAL A 65 -13.52 -16.03 4.26
N TYR A 66 -13.33 -16.08 2.97
CA TYR A 66 -12.08 -16.52 2.38
C TYR A 66 -11.38 -15.33 1.71
N ALA A 67 -10.12 -15.10 2.06
CA ALA A 67 -9.35 -14.01 1.52
C ALA A 67 -7.94 -14.46 1.14
N PHE A 68 -7.43 -13.99 0.01
CA PHE A 68 -6.05 -14.29 -0.38
C PHE A 68 -5.35 -13.06 -0.95
N ALA A 69 -4.06 -12.94 -0.63
CA ALA A 69 -3.18 -11.98 -1.25
C ALA A 69 -2.59 -12.60 -2.52
N ALA A 70 -2.79 -11.92 -3.65
CA ALA A 70 -2.16 -12.24 -4.91
C ALA A 70 -1.11 -11.17 -5.25
N GLY A 71 -0.18 -11.47 -6.13
CA GLY A 71 0.75 -10.46 -6.66
C GLY A 71 0.04 -9.46 -7.55
N TYR A 72 -0.82 -9.98 -8.43
CA TYR A 72 -1.62 -9.25 -9.43
C TYR A 72 -3.04 -9.80 -9.44
N ASP A 73 -3.98 -9.00 -9.94
CA ASP A 73 -5.37 -9.42 -10.19
C ASP A 73 -5.41 -10.71 -11.01
N GLN A 74 -6.14 -11.71 -10.52
CA GLN A 74 -6.21 -13.03 -11.13
C GLN A 74 -7.03 -13.05 -12.44
N SER A 75 -7.78 -12.02 -12.73
CA SER A 75 -8.45 -11.80 -14.02
C SER A 75 -7.58 -11.05 -15.03
N GLY A 76 -6.45 -10.49 -14.58
CA GLY A 76 -5.54 -9.68 -15.38
C GLY A 76 -4.48 -10.49 -16.14
N PRO A 77 -3.76 -9.84 -17.06
CA PRO A 77 -2.73 -10.50 -17.88
C PRO A 77 -1.54 -11.01 -17.06
N ASN A 78 -1.27 -10.43 -15.90
CA ASN A 78 -0.11 -10.74 -15.06
C ASN A 78 -0.45 -11.72 -13.91
N ALA A 79 -1.61 -12.35 -13.91
CA ALA A 79 -2.11 -13.22 -12.84
C ALA A 79 -1.11 -14.29 -12.36
N ASN A 80 -0.24 -14.77 -13.24
CA ASN A 80 0.73 -15.83 -12.93
C ASN A 80 2.17 -15.34 -12.78
N GLU A 81 2.39 -14.03 -12.94
CA GLU A 81 3.73 -13.47 -12.84
C GLU A 81 4.27 -13.49 -11.40
N PRO A 82 5.59 -13.58 -11.24
CA PRO A 82 6.22 -13.46 -9.92
C PRO A 82 5.95 -12.08 -9.32
N ALA A 83 5.62 -12.06 -8.03
CA ALA A 83 5.40 -10.82 -7.31
C ALA A 83 6.12 -10.91 -5.95
N TYR A 84 7.17 -10.13 -5.82
CA TYR A 84 7.85 -9.79 -4.58
C TYR A 84 7.79 -8.29 -4.39
N ASP A 85 8.03 -7.82 -3.19
CA ASP A 85 7.94 -6.39 -2.85
C ASP A 85 8.67 -5.49 -3.85
N ASP A 86 9.94 -5.79 -4.15
CA ASP A 86 10.76 -4.99 -5.07
C ASP A 86 10.20 -4.97 -6.51
N ILE A 87 9.66 -6.09 -6.98
CA ILE A 87 9.01 -6.17 -8.29
C ILE A 87 7.79 -5.25 -8.33
N ILE A 88 7.00 -5.25 -7.27
CA ILE A 88 5.81 -4.38 -7.18
C ILE A 88 6.20 -2.92 -6.96
N GLN A 89 7.25 -2.62 -6.20
CA GLN A 89 7.79 -1.25 -6.12
C GLN A 89 8.19 -0.70 -7.49
N ALA A 90 8.84 -1.53 -8.32
CA ALA A 90 9.19 -1.14 -9.67
C ALA A 90 7.96 -0.97 -10.57
N ALA A 91 7.07 -1.95 -10.59
CA ALA A 91 5.90 -1.99 -11.47
C ALA A 91 4.86 -0.91 -11.13
N SER A 92 4.65 -0.58 -9.85
CA SER A 92 3.67 0.39 -9.38
C SER A 92 4.13 1.85 -9.46
N GLY A 93 5.43 2.09 -9.72
CA GLY A 93 6.00 3.44 -9.75
C GLY A 93 6.60 3.92 -8.42
N VAL A 94 6.52 3.15 -7.32
CA VAL A 94 7.14 3.49 -6.02
C VAL A 94 8.62 3.79 -6.20
N ALA A 95 9.36 2.94 -6.94
CA ALA A 95 10.78 3.13 -7.17
C ALA A 95 11.10 4.43 -7.91
N ALA A 96 10.26 4.83 -8.87
CA ALA A 96 10.40 6.08 -9.60
C ALA A 96 10.11 7.30 -8.71
N LEU A 97 9.08 7.23 -7.86
CA LEU A 97 8.75 8.28 -6.89
C LEU A 97 9.87 8.46 -5.84
N ASN A 98 10.65 7.42 -5.58
CA ASN A 98 11.80 7.44 -4.65
C ASN A 98 13.14 7.65 -5.38
N ALA A 99 13.13 8.22 -6.57
CA ALA A 99 14.35 8.47 -7.34
C ALA A 99 15.35 9.35 -6.56
N ASN A 100 16.63 9.12 -6.81
CA ASN A 100 17.70 9.95 -6.25
C ASN A 100 17.78 11.32 -6.97
N ALA A 101 18.72 12.17 -6.53
CA ALA A 101 18.94 13.49 -7.12
C ALA A 101 19.33 13.47 -8.62
N LEU A 102 19.73 12.32 -9.15
CA LEU A 102 20.04 12.11 -10.59
C LEU A 102 18.84 11.58 -11.37
N GLY A 103 17.69 11.37 -10.72
CA GLY A 103 16.51 10.78 -11.34
C GLY A 103 16.54 9.26 -11.48
N GLU A 104 17.53 8.57 -10.87
CA GLU A 104 17.62 7.12 -10.92
C GLU A 104 16.61 6.49 -9.94
N PRO A 105 15.74 5.58 -10.40
CA PRO A 105 14.78 4.88 -9.54
C PRO A 105 15.46 4.13 -8.40
N ARG A 106 14.86 4.13 -7.20
CA ARG A 106 15.40 3.44 -6.01
C ARG A 106 14.29 2.80 -5.22
N TYR A 107 14.55 1.58 -4.74
CA TYR A 107 13.65 0.92 -3.80
C TYR A 107 13.67 1.62 -2.44
N LEU A 108 12.52 1.65 -1.79
CA LEU A 108 12.45 2.02 -0.38
C LEU A 108 13.14 0.94 0.46
N SER A 109 13.85 1.37 1.50
CA SER A 109 14.52 0.44 2.44
C SER A 109 13.51 -0.23 3.39
N THR A 110 12.36 -0.63 2.87
CA THR A 110 11.30 -1.34 3.59
C THR A 110 10.38 -2.06 2.60
N ILE A 111 9.79 -3.16 3.02
CA ILE A 111 8.80 -3.94 2.25
C ILE A 111 7.45 -3.19 2.23
N LEU A 112 7.39 -2.08 1.48
CA LEU A 112 6.21 -1.21 1.44
C LEU A 112 5.00 -1.92 0.85
N CYS A 113 5.17 -2.56 -0.30
CA CYS A 113 4.08 -3.16 -1.06
C CYS A 113 3.48 -4.37 -0.33
N ASP A 114 4.32 -5.18 0.32
CA ASP A 114 3.88 -6.26 1.21
C ASP A 114 3.01 -5.72 2.35
N LYS A 115 3.41 -4.60 2.95
CA LYS A 115 2.64 -3.98 4.05
C LYS A 115 1.33 -3.37 3.56
N VAL A 116 1.34 -2.69 2.42
CA VAL A 116 0.13 -2.13 1.79
C VAL A 116 -0.85 -3.25 1.46
N GLY A 117 -0.37 -4.31 0.77
CA GLY A 117 -1.17 -5.49 0.47
C GLY A 117 -1.73 -6.16 1.72
N GLY A 118 -0.90 -6.30 2.76
CA GLY A 118 -1.32 -6.86 4.05
C GLY A 118 -2.40 -6.04 4.75
N LEU A 119 -2.33 -4.70 4.70
CA LEU A 119 -3.37 -3.82 5.23
C LEU A 119 -4.68 -3.93 4.44
N HIS A 120 -4.60 -3.95 3.10
CA HIS A 120 -5.79 -4.16 2.26
C HIS A 120 -6.43 -5.52 2.53
N LEU A 121 -5.62 -6.57 2.69
CA LEU A 121 -6.12 -7.90 3.04
C LEU A 121 -6.83 -7.89 4.41
N ALA A 122 -6.28 -7.21 5.41
CA ALA A 122 -6.91 -7.08 6.72
C ALA A 122 -8.25 -6.33 6.66
N ILE A 123 -8.32 -5.23 5.89
CA ILE A 123 -9.55 -4.48 5.63
C ILE A 123 -10.58 -5.38 4.92
N ALA A 124 -10.13 -6.11 3.90
CA ALA A 124 -10.97 -7.03 3.13
C ALA A 124 -11.60 -8.12 4.03
N ILE A 125 -10.82 -8.72 4.93
CA ILE A 125 -11.30 -9.70 5.90
C ILE A 125 -12.32 -9.07 6.85
N ALA A 126 -12.03 -7.90 7.42
CA ALA A 126 -12.95 -7.21 8.31
C ALA A 126 -14.28 -6.87 7.60
N THR A 127 -14.21 -6.40 6.37
CA THR A 127 -15.38 -6.13 5.52
C THR A 127 -16.17 -7.41 5.21
N GLY A 128 -15.47 -8.50 4.89
CA GLY A 128 -16.10 -9.81 4.67
C GLY A 128 -16.82 -10.34 5.90
N LEU A 129 -16.23 -10.19 7.09
CA LEU A 129 -16.86 -10.58 8.36
C LEU A 129 -18.10 -9.72 8.65
N ALA A 130 -18.05 -8.42 8.39
CA ALA A 130 -19.21 -7.52 8.51
C ALA A 130 -20.32 -7.89 7.50
N HIS A 131 -19.95 -8.23 6.25
CA HIS A 131 -20.89 -8.75 5.25
C HIS A 131 -21.58 -10.03 5.75
N ARG A 132 -20.79 -11.00 6.21
CA ARG A 132 -21.34 -12.26 6.77
C ARG A 132 -22.26 -12.00 7.97
N ALA A 133 -21.90 -11.12 8.87
CA ALA A 133 -22.73 -10.79 10.02
C ALA A 133 -24.09 -10.20 9.64
N ARG A 134 -24.17 -9.49 8.50
CA ARG A 134 -25.41 -8.88 8.00
C ARG A 134 -26.27 -9.79 7.14
N THR A 135 -25.63 -10.69 6.39
CA THR A 135 -26.29 -11.48 5.34
C THR A 135 -26.36 -12.98 5.65
N GLY A 136 -25.55 -13.47 6.58
CA GLY A 136 -25.33 -14.88 6.82
C GLY A 136 -24.50 -15.58 5.72
N GLN A 137 -24.00 -14.85 4.71
CA GLN A 137 -23.30 -15.42 3.57
C GLN A 137 -21.79 -15.24 3.68
N GLY A 138 -21.04 -16.27 3.30
CA GLY A 138 -19.60 -16.20 3.11
C GLY A 138 -19.23 -15.43 1.84
N CYS A 139 -17.94 -15.18 1.66
CA CYS A 139 -17.41 -14.50 0.48
C CYS A 139 -15.99 -14.95 0.15
N CYS A 140 -15.61 -14.80 -1.12
CA CYS A 140 -14.25 -14.95 -1.61
C CYS A 140 -13.71 -13.56 -1.96
N ILE A 141 -12.57 -13.19 -1.37
CA ILE A 141 -11.98 -11.86 -1.52
C ILE A 141 -10.55 -12.02 -2.02
N GLU A 142 -10.22 -11.30 -3.04
CA GLU A 142 -8.88 -11.14 -3.56
C GLU A 142 -8.32 -9.79 -3.15
N ALA A 143 -7.08 -9.76 -2.67
CA ALA A 143 -6.33 -8.55 -2.36
C ALA A 143 -5.03 -8.55 -3.17
N PRO A 144 -5.05 -8.09 -4.42
CA PRO A 144 -3.86 -8.08 -5.26
C PRO A 144 -2.92 -6.95 -4.84
N MET A 145 -1.62 -7.27 -4.72
CA MET A 145 -0.63 -6.36 -4.16
C MET A 145 -0.31 -5.20 -5.10
N PHE A 146 -0.22 -5.46 -6.41
CA PHE A 146 0.06 -4.43 -7.41
C PHE A 146 -1.06 -3.39 -7.46
N GLU A 147 -2.30 -3.83 -7.66
CA GLU A 147 -3.46 -2.95 -7.78
C GLU A 147 -3.73 -2.19 -6.47
N SER A 148 -3.52 -2.85 -5.33
CA SER A 148 -3.61 -2.20 -4.02
C SER A 148 -2.55 -1.09 -3.86
N THR A 149 -1.32 -1.33 -4.32
CA THR A 149 -0.24 -0.34 -4.26
C THR A 149 -0.49 0.81 -5.23
N VAL A 150 -0.94 0.51 -6.46
CA VAL A 150 -1.32 1.54 -7.44
C VAL A 150 -2.46 2.41 -6.91
N ALA A 151 -3.51 1.81 -6.35
CA ALA A 151 -4.62 2.56 -5.76
C ALA A 151 -4.15 3.45 -4.59
N PHE A 152 -3.22 2.96 -3.77
CA PHE A 152 -2.63 3.73 -2.68
C PHE A 152 -1.85 4.95 -3.19
N LEU A 153 -1.08 4.81 -4.27
CA LEU A 153 -0.30 5.90 -4.86
C LEU A 153 -1.16 6.88 -5.65
N MET A 154 -2.11 6.39 -6.44
CA MET A 154 -2.88 7.22 -7.36
C MET A 154 -3.90 8.13 -6.66
N SER A 155 -4.07 8.03 -5.35
CA SER A 155 -4.93 8.93 -4.59
C SER A 155 -4.49 10.41 -4.73
N GLU A 156 -3.19 10.67 -4.86
CA GLU A 156 -2.66 12.02 -5.13
C GLU A 156 -1.82 12.10 -6.41
N GLN A 157 -1.29 10.97 -6.92
CA GLN A 157 -0.39 10.99 -8.08
C GLN A 157 -1.11 11.07 -9.43
N LEU A 158 -2.42 10.90 -9.50
CA LEU A 158 -3.17 11.13 -10.73
C LEU A 158 -3.07 12.59 -11.20
N GLY A 159 -2.93 13.56 -10.29
CA GLY A 159 -2.75 14.96 -10.63
C GLY A 159 -3.81 15.48 -11.60
N GLY A 160 -3.38 16.10 -12.69
CA GLY A 160 -4.26 16.63 -13.72
C GLY A 160 -5.01 15.58 -14.53
N GLU A 161 -4.54 14.34 -14.58
CA GLU A 161 -5.21 13.21 -15.23
C GLU A 161 -6.47 12.73 -14.48
N THR A 162 -6.73 13.25 -13.28
CA THR A 162 -8.00 12.99 -12.55
C THR A 162 -9.21 13.53 -13.33
N PHE A 163 -9.03 14.48 -14.22
CA PHE A 163 -10.10 15.16 -14.95
C PHE A 163 -10.27 14.61 -16.37
N VAL A 164 -11.47 14.72 -16.93
CA VAL A 164 -11.78 14.36 -18.31
C VAL A 164 -12.46 15.58 -19.00
N PRO A 165 -11.76 16.26 -19.95
CA PRO A 165 -10.39 16.01 -20.39
C PRO A 165 -9.35 16.35 -19.31
N ALA A 166 -8.15 15.79 -19.43
CA ALA A 166 -7.06 16.05 -18.50
C ALA A 166 -6.71 17.53 -18.41
N LEU A 167 -6.49 18.04 -17.20
CA LEU A 167 -6.11 19.44 -16.95
C LEU A 167 -4.59 19.63 -16.77
N GLY A 168 -3.81 18.56 -16.78
CA GLY A 168 -2.36 18.58 -16.64
C GLY A 168 -1.79 17.18 -16.51
N PRO A 169 -0.47 17.05 -16.31
CA PRO A 169 0.18 15.75 -16.14
C PRO A 169 -0.18 15.08 -14.82
N THR A 170 0.22 13.81 -14.69
CA THR A 170 0.29 13.09 -13.41
C THR A 170 1.33 13.71 -12.48
N GLY A 171 1.19 13.47 -11.19
CA GLY A 171 2.11 13.93 -10.15
C GLY A 171 1.49 14.95 -9.20
N TYR A 172 2.24 15.25 -8.17
CA TYR A 172 1.90 16.27 -7.19
C TYR A 172 3.14 17.17 -6.95
N ASP A 173 3.15 18.33 -7.57
CA ASP A 173 4.32 19.24 -7.64
C ASP A 173 4.99 19.47 -6.31
N ARG A 174 4.21 19.71 -5.26
CA ARG A 174 4.76 19.93 -3.91
C ARG A 174 5.52 18.72 -3.37
N LEU A 175 5.05 17.49 -3.66
CA LEU A 175 5.74 16.28 -3.21
C LEU A 175 6.97 15.99 -4.05
N ALA A 176 6.93 16.34 -5.33
CA ALA A 176 8.02 16.16 -6.29
C ALA A 176 9.12 17.24 -6.17
N ALA A 177 8.89 18.33 -5.42
CA ALA A 177 9.85 19.43 -5.30
C ALA A 177 11.19 18.94 -4.72
N PRO A 178 12.33 19.09 -5.44
CA PRO A 178 13.65 18.58 -5.01
C PRO A 178 14.11 19.13 -3.67
N ASN A 179 13.73 20.37 -3.37
CA ASN A 179 14.10 21.05 -2.15
C ASN A 179 13.18 20.72 -0.95
N ARG A 180 12.12 19.97 -1.15
CA ARG A 180 11.27 19.44 -0.08
C ARG A 180 11.96 18.24 0.60
N ARG A 181 12.77 18.54 1.62
CA ARG A 181 13.57 17.54 2.34
C ARG A 181 13.81 17.99 3.79
N PRO A 182 14.25 17.11 4.70
CA PRO A 182 14.81 17.54 5.98
C PRO A 182 16.03 18.41 5.76
N TYR A 183 16.11 19.54 6.47
CA TYR A 183 17.20 20.49 6.37
C TYR A 183 18.25 20.23 7.44
N ALA A 184 19.53 20.30 7.05
CA ALA A 184 20.64 20.13 7.98
C ALA A 184 20.68 21.26 9.01
N THR A 185 20.92 20.92 10.27
CA THR A 185 21.17 21.82 11.37
C THR A 185 22.61 21.59 11.89
N ARG A 186 23.02 22.32 12.91
CA ARG A 186 24.36 22.16 13.50
C ARG A 186 24.57 20.73 14.05
N ASP A 187 23.53 20.11 14.56
CA ASP A 187 23.54 18.85 15.32
C ASP A 187 22.62 17.77 14.78
N GLY A 188 22.03 17.98 13.61
CA GLY A 188 21.13 16.98 13.01
C GLY A 188 20.35 17.51 11.82
N HIS A 189 19.05 17.24 11.78
CA HIS A 189 18.15 17.69 10.73
C HIS A 189 16.84 18.21 11.33
N MET A 190 16.22 19.17 10.65
CA MET A 190 14.93 19.74 11.00
C MET A 190 13.94 19.54 9.83
N ALA A 191 12.72 19.14 10.13
CA ALA A 191 11.63 19.18 9.17
C ALA A 191 10.98 20.56 9.19
N ILE A 192 11.01 21.26 8.06
CA ILE A 192 10.36 22.56 7.86
C ILE A 192 9.26 22.36 6.86
N LEU A 193 8.02 22.66 7.25
CA LEU A 193 6.84 22.41 6.43
C LEU A 193 5.85 23.59 6.52
N PRO A 194 6.13 24.74 5.90
CA PRO A 194 5.13 25.76 5.70
C PRO A 194 4.07 25.24 4.72
N TYR A 195 2.80 25.20 5.14
CA TYR A 195 1.76 24.55 4.38
C TYR A 195 0.91 25.52 3.55
N ASN A 196 0.70 26.73 4.03
CA ASN A 196 -0.13 27.76 3.40
C ASN A 196 0.60 29.12 3.40
N GLY A 197 0.00 30.13 2.77
CA GLY A 197 0.58 31.46 2.67
C GLY A 197 0.93 32.09 4.03
N THR A 198 0.10 31.89 5.03
CA THR A 198 0.36 32.40 6.39
C THR A 198 1.60 31.75 7.01
N HIS A 199 1.74 30.43 6.83
CA HIS A 199 2.93 29.72 7.34
C HIS A 199 4.22 30.16 6.63
N TRP A 200 4.17 30.32 5.30
CA TRP A 200 5.31 30.82 4.52
C TRP A 200 5.67 32.26 4.91
N ALA A 201 4.66 33.15 5.06
CA ALA A 201 4.92 34.52 5.47
C ALA A 201 5.60 34.58 6.84
N ALA A 202 5.05 33.87 7.85
CA ALA A 202 5.63 33.81 9.18
C ALA A 202 7.05 33.20 9.18
N PHE A 203 7.29 32.19 8.34
CA PHE A 203 8.63 31.59 8.18
C PHE A 203 9.63 32.60 7.62
N PHE A 204 9.27 33.31 6.54
CA PHE A 204 10.15 34.32 5.94
C PHE A 204 10.39 35.51 6.86
N GLU A 205 9.40 35.96 7.61
CA GLU A 205 9.59 36.98 8.65
C GLU A 205 10.57 36.54 9.74
N MET A 206 10.39 35.29 10.21
CA MET A 206 11.24 34.71 11.26
C MET A 206 12.71 34.62 10.85
N ILE A 207 13.01 34.34 9.58
CA ILE A 207 14.39 34.26 9.06
C ILE A 207 14.91 35.59 8.52
N GLY A 208 14.17 36.70 8.71
CA GLY A 208 14.59 38.05 8.31
C GLY A 208 14.42 38.35 6.82
N ARG A 209 13.54 37.62 6.10
CA ARG A 209 13.25 37.79 4.68
C ARG A 209 11.81 38.31 4.46
N ALA A 210 11.50 39.40 5.17
CA ALA A 210 10.12 39.97 5.15
C ALA A 210 9.64 40.35 3.74
N GLU A 211 10.55 40.67 2.82
CA GLU A 211 10.23 40.97 1.42
C GLU A 211 9.58 39.75 0.70
N LEU A 212 9.97 38.54 1.08
CA LEU A 212 9.39 37.32 0.53
C LEU A 212 8.01 37.01 1.17
N ALA A 213 7.83 37.34 2.44
CA ALA A 213 6.59 37.10 3.15
C ALA A 213 5.37 37.72 2.45
N HIS A 214 5.56 38.88 1.81
CA HIS A 214 4.51 39.63 1.12
C HIS A 214 4.52 39.46 -0.39
N SER A 215 5.37 38.56 -0.93
CA SER A 215 5.48 38.33 -2.37
C SER A 215 4.24 37.66 -2.93
N PRO A 216 3.87 37.87 -4.21
CA PRO A 216 2.78 37.15 -4.87
C PRO A 216 2.95 35.63 -4.80
N GLN A 217 4.18 35.13 -4.90
CA GLN A 217 4.49 33.68 -4.83
C GLN A 217 4.12 33.07 -3.48
N VAL A 218 4.09 33.87 -2.41
CA VAL A 218 3.67 33.40 -1.08
C VAL A 218 2.17 33.62 -0.86
N GLN A 219 1.63 34.74 -1.30
CA GLN A 219 0.24 35.11 -1.01
C GLN A 219 -0.77 34.40 -1.91
N ASP A 220 -0.48 34.24 -3.19
CA ASP A 220 -1.37 33.56 -4.15
C ASP A 220 -1.20 32.05 -4.08
N PRO A 221 -2.28 31.27 -3.83
CA PRO A 221 -2.21 29.82 -3.74
C PRO A 221 -1.76 29.13 -5.04
N VAL A 222 -2.14 29.67 -6.20
CA VAL A 222 -1.81 29.10 -7.51
C VAL A 222 -0.35 29.33 -7.81
N LEU A 223 0.12 30.58 -7.68
CA LEU A 223 1.52 30.93 -7.89
C LEU A 223 2.41 30.18 -6.89
N ARG A 224 2.00 30.07 -5.64
CA ARG A 224 2.72 29.30 -4.62
C ARG A 224 2.90 27.85 -5.01
N SER A 225 1.87 27.20 -5.54
CA SER A 225 1.94 25.81 -6.01
C SER A 225 2.94 25.67 -7.17
N GLN A 226 2.88 26.57 -8.14
CA GLN A 226 3.77 26.56 -9.30
C GLN A 226 5.23 26.85 -8.96
N CYS A 227 5.49 27.63 -7.92
CA CYS A 227 6.84 28.06 -7.50
C CYS A 227 7.33 27.31 -6.24
N VAL A 228 6.66 26.26 -5.80
CA VAL A 228 6.88 25.65 -4.49
C VAL A 228 8.33 25.22 -4.26
N ASP A 229 9.01 24.71 -5.27
CA ASP A 229 10.41 24.31 -5.15
C ASP A 229 11.35 25.51 -4.87
N SER A 230 11.04 26.68 -5.42
CA SER A 230 11.84 27.89 -5.15
C SER A 230 11.61 28.51 -3.78
N LEU A 231 10.54 28.13 -3.09
CA LEU A 231 10.23 28.57 -1.73
C LEU A 231 10.94 27.71 -0.67
N TYR A 232 11.26 26.46 -0.97
CA TYR A 232 12.05 25.58 -0.13
C TYR A 232 13.56 25.84 -0.24
#